data_b16b05b6dabbc6f54bfb0fddc456025d
#
_entry.id   b16b05b6dabbc6f54bfb0fddc456025d
#
_cell.length_a   1.000
_cell.length_b   1.000
_cell.length_c   1.000
_cell.angle_alpha   90.00
_cell.angle_beta   90.00
_cell.angle_gamma   90.00
#
_symmetry.space_group_name_H-M   'P 1'
#
loop_
_entity.id
_entity.type
_entity.pdbx_description
1 polymer ?
#
loop_
_entity_poly.entity_id
_entity_poly.type
_entity_poly.pdbx_seq_one_letter_code
_entity_poly.pdbx_strand_id
1 'polypeptide(L)'
;MSTIVFSIVAFAACSSDANDDVDELTTGELHAAFAAFDTDETSIYLSGSNVVIEATGNPNHTSVYWGEGHSLYIEEPEVALTPSIIPNYQGIATLTVSQNPQLASSSTATQLGAIGIAVSGAAIFNDQEGNGALDQAAASLDYTGGHIGPHEYHYHLEPKAWTNDDEKLVGILADGFFIYGRKCNATATYPTDLDASGGHTSTTQHTTEAEYHYHIENELYLNQYYIIFPGNYQGTPSSIN
;
A
#
# COMPACT_ATOMS: atom_id res chain seq x y z
N MET A 1 -12.90 -81.23 37.53
CA MET A 1 -13.33 -79.97 36.99
C MET A 1 -12.23 -78.97 37.36
N SER A 2 -11.33 -78.66 36.41
CA SER A 2 -10.19 -77.77 36.63
C SER A 2 -10.40 -76.56 35.80
N THR A 3 -10.49 -75.40 36.45
CA THR A 3 -10.69 -74.15 35.82
C THR A 3 -9.33 -73.48 35.60
N ILE A 4 -8.98 -73.28 34.35
CA ILE A 4 -7.75 -72.63 33.94
C ILE A 4 -8.05 -71.09 33.84
N VAL A 5 -7.34 -70.30 34.62
CA VAL A 5 -7.39 -68.86 34.56
C VAL A 5 -6.28 -68.39 33.63
N PHE A 6 -6.65 -67.69 32.50
CA PHE A 6 -5.73 -67.05 31.61
C PHE A 6 -5.48 -65.60 32.07
N SER A 7 -4.26 -65.33 32.47
CA SER A 7 -3.81 -63.91 32.71
C SER A 7 -3.40 -63.27 31.39
N ILE A 8 -4.07 -62.19 31.03
CA ILE A 8 -3.70 -61.37 29.90
C ILE A 8 -2.76 -60.30 30.43
N VAL A 9 -1.52 -60.33 29.94
CA VAL A 9 -0.52 -59.22 30.16
C VAL A 9 -0.76 -58.20 29.08
N ALA A 10 -1.17 -56.98 29.47
CA ALA A 10 -1.26 -55.85 28.58
C ALA A 10 0.12 -55.14 28.49
N PHE A 11 0.70 -55.12 27.31
CA PHE A 11 1.84 -54.27 27.01
C PHE A 11 1.33 -52.88 26.72
N ALA A 12 1.72 -51.92 27.56
CA ALA A 12 1.58 -50.49 27.25
C ALA A 12 2.69 -50.10 26.28
N ALA A 13 2.33 -49.79 25.05
CA ALA A 13 3.21 -49.12 24.10
C ALA A 13 3.15 -47.62 24.39
N CYS A 14 4.26 -47.03 24.82
CA CYS A 14 4.47 -45.57 24.77
C CYS A 14 4.63 -45.19 23.30
N SER A 15 3.62 -44.56 22.73
CA SER A 15 3.79 -43.75 21.51
C SER A 15 4.27 -42.35 21.95
N SER A 16 5.49 -41.99 21.55
CA SER A 16 5.95 -40.63 21.59
C SER A 16 5.24 -39.90 20.47
N ASP A 17 4.20 -39.15 20.83
CA ASP A 17 3.64 -38.15 19.94
C ASP A 17 4.67 -37.05 19.78
N ALA A 18 5.37 -37.06 18.63
CA ALA A 18 6.01 -35.89 18.12
C ALA A 18 4.85 -34.92 17.73
N ASN A 19 4.65 -33.92 18.54
CA ASN A 19 3.89 -32.74 18.10
C ASN A 19 4.70 -32.11 16.96
N ASP A 20 4.37 -32.46 15.72
CA ASP A 20 4.55 -31.57 14.61
C ASP A 20 3.63 -30.37 14.90
N ASP A 21 4.22 -29.27 15.38
CA ASP A 21 3.61 -27.96 15.29
C ASP A 21 3.43 -27.66 13.79
N VAL A 22 2.34 -28.16 13.22
CA VAL A 22 1.80 -27.64 11.96
C VAL A 22 1.35 -26.23 12.34
N ASP A 23 2.14 -25.26 11.90
CA ASP A 23 1.78 -23.85 11.90
C ASP A 23 0.36 -23.78 11.34
N GLU A 24 -0.62 -23.50 12.21
CA GLU A 24 -2.02 -23.41 11.83
C GLU A 24 -2.12 -22.17 10.93
N LEU A 25 -2.01 -22.39 9.61
CA LEU A 25 -2.26 -21.40 8.59
C LEU A 25 -3.63 -20.79 8.91
N THR A 26 -3.60 -19.62 9.54
CA THR A 26 -4.80 -18.84 9.78
C THR A 26 -5.44 -18.60 8.42
N THR A 27 -6.58 -19.24 8.17
CA THR A 27 -7.39 -19.10 6.97
C THR A 27 -8.08 -17.73 7.00
N GLY A 28 -7.31 -16.67 6.98
CA GLY A 28 -7.77 -15.33 6.71
C GLY A 28 -8.00 -15.17 5.21
N GLU A 29 -8.91 -14.31 4.85
CA GLU A 29 -9.11 -13.85 3.46
C GLU A 29 -8.49 -12.48 3.31
N LEU A 30 -7.82 -12.22 2.18
CA LEU A 30 -7.31 -10.88 1.88
C LEU A 30 -8.48 -9.90 1.79
N HIS A 31 -8.28 -8.69 2.30
CA HIS A 31 -9.25 -7.61 2.14
C HIS A 31 -9.53 -7.36 0.65
N ALA A 32 -10.81 -7.14 0.30
CA ALA A 32 -11.25 -7.02 -1.10
C ALA A 32 -10.54 -5.89 -1.88
N ALA A 33 -10.06 -4.85 -1.20
CA ALA A 33 -9.30 -3.76 -1.80
C ALA A 33 -8.00 -4.22 -2.49
N PHE A 34 -7.39 -5.32 -2.03
CA PHE A 34 -6.18 -5.84 -2.66
C PHE A 34 -6.41 -6.33 -4.10
N ALA A 35 -7.65 -6.63 -4.48
CA ALA A 35 -7.97 -6.98 -5.87
C ALA A 35 -7.81 -5.82 -6.86
N ALA A 36 -7.67 -4.59 -6.38
CA ALA A 36 -7.42 -3.41 -7.22
C ALA A 36 -5.94 -3.21 -7.58
N PHE A 37 -5.03 -3.91 -6.89
CA PHE A 37 -3.60 -3.83 -7.18
C PHE A 37 -3.26 -4.58 -8.47
N ASP A 38 -2.32 -4.04 -9.23
CA ASP A 38 -1.84 -4.65 -10.45
C ASP A 38 -1.07 -5.93 -10.16
N THR A 39 -1.50 -7.06 -10.72
CA THR A 39 -0.91 -8.39 -10.44
C THR A 39 0.37 -8.66 -11.21
N ASP A 40 0.71 -7.86 -12.21
CA ASP A 40 1.99 -7.93 -12.92
C ASP A 40 3.07 -7.17 -12.14
N GLU A 41 2.67 -6.14 -11.37
CA GLU A 41 3.57 -5.29 -10.62
C GLU A 41 3.57 -5.59 -9.11
N THR A 42 2.61 -6.36 -8.60
CA THR A 42 2.54 -6.71 -7.17
C THR A 42 2.21 -8.18 -6.93
N SER A 43 2.78 -8.74 -5.86
CA SER A 43 2.43 -10.04 -5.29
C SER A 43 1.94 -9.83 -3.86
N ILE A 44 0.69 -10.20 -3.57
CA ILE A 44 0.06 -9.93 -2.28
C ILE A 44 -0.47 -11.22 -1.69
N TYR A 45 -0.04 -11.53 -0.45
CA TYR A 45 -0.42 -12.77 0.21
C TYR A 45 -0.45 -12.63 1.74
N LEU A 46 -1.15 -13.57 2.38
CA LEU A 46 -1.17 -13.68 3.84
C LEU A 46 0.06 -14.42 4.36
N SER A 47 0.61 -13.92 5.46
CA SER A 47 1.67 -14.57 6.24
C SER A 47 1.32 -14.47 7.72
N GLY A 48 0.74 -15.53 8.27
CA GLY A 48 0.15 -15.53 9.60
C GLY A 48 -0.99 -14.50 9.69
N SER A 49 -0.90 -13.56 10.64
CA SER A 49 -1.86 -12.45 10.81
C SER A 49 -1.51 -11.20 10.01
N ASN A 50 -0.51 -11.28 9.13
CA ASN A 50 -0.05 -10.16 8.33
C ASN A 50 -0.38 -10.36 6.84
N VAL A 51 -0.43 -9.23 6.14
CA VAL A 51 -0.41 -9.16 4.68
C VAL A 51 0.98 -8.73 4.25
N VAL A 52 1.56 -9.46 3.31
CA VAL A 52 2.82 -9.11 2.66
C VAL A 52 2.50 -8.59 1.26
N ILE A 53 3.02 -7.44 0.94
CA ILE A 53 2.93 -6.80 -0.37
C ILE A 53 4.35 -6.69 -0.92
N GLU A 54 4.64 -7.43 -1.96
CA GLU A 54 5.88 -7.33 -2.73
C GLU A 54 5.57 -6.57 -4.02
N ALA A 55 6.31 -5.51 -4.30
CA ALA A 55 6.11 -4.66 -5.47
C ALA A 55 7.38 -4.53 -6.29
N THR A 56 7.25 -4.44 -7.61
CA THR A 56 8.39 -4.23 -8.52
C THR A 56 8.93 -2.80 -8.44
N GLY A 57 8.12 -1.85 -7.94
CA GLY A 57 8.41 -0.43 -7.93
C GLY A 57 8.16 0.26 -9.27
N ASN A 58 7.68 -0.47 -10.28
CA ASN A 58 7.35 0.08 -11.57
C ASN A 58 5.88 0.54 -11.62
N PRO A 59 5.58 1.67 -12.27
CA PRO A 59 4.20 2.04 -12.55
C PRO A 59 3.65 1.23 -13.73
N ASN A 60 2.38 0.83 -13.68
CA ASN A 60 1.70 0.09 -14.75
C ASN A 60 1.07 0.98 -15.83
N HIS A 61 1.42 2.25 -15.90
CA HIS A 61 0.84 3.24 -16.81
C HIS A 61 1.91 3.96 -17.62
N THR A 62 1.47 4.76 -18.59
CA THR A 62 2.37 5.58 -19.40
C THR A 62 3.03 6.68 -18.57
N SER A 63 4.28 6.97 -18.87
CA SER A 63 5.05 8.08 -18.31
C SER A 63 6.20 8.47 -19.24
N VAL A 64 6.62 9.71 -19.19
CA VAL A 64 7.85 10.17 -19.86
C VAL A 64 9.08 9.48 -19.26
N TYR A 65 8.99 9.04 -18.03
CA TYR A 65 10.09 8.36 -17.30
C TYR A 65 10.37 6.92 -17.77
N TRP A 66 9.53 6.33 -18.61
CA TRP A 66 9.86 5.06 -19.24
C TRP A 66 10.99 5.17 -20.28
N GLY A 67 11.21 6.38 -20.82
CA GLY A 67 12.20 6.65 -21.84
C GLY A 67 11.77 6.23 -23.25
N GLU A 68 12.34 6.89 -24.25
CA GLU A 68 12.04 6.62 -25.66
C GLU A 68 12.25 5.14 -26.02
N GLY A 69 11.29 4.59 -26.77
CA GLY A 69 11.31 3.19 -27.24
C GLY A 69 10.62 2.20 -26.31
N HIS A 70 10.26 2.57 -25.07
CA HIS A 70 9.43 1.72 -24.21
C HIS A 70 7.96 1.80 -24.62
N SER A 71 7.22 0.69 -24.50
CA SER A 71 5.79 0.63 -24.88
C SER A 71 4.89 1.57 -24.07
N LEU A 72 5.29 1.92 -22.85
CA LEU A 72 4.57 2.84 -21.96
C LEU A 72 5.16 4.26 -22.00
N TYR A 73 6.10 4.56 -22.89
CA TYR A 73 6.63 5.91 -23.04
C TYR A 73 5.58 6.85 -23.68
N ILE A 74 5.47 8.05 -23.10
CA ILE A 74 4.79 9.19 -23.71
C ILE A 74 5.71 10.40 -23.64
N GLU A 75 5.53 11.34 -24.60
CA GLU A 75 6.26 12.59 -24.60
C GLU A 75 5.53 13.62 -23.70
N GLU A 76 6.28 14.22 -22.78
CA GLU A 76 5.83 15.32 -21.90
C GLU A 76 6.88 16.43 -21.91
N PRO A 77 6.86 17.32 -22.94
CA PRO A 77 7.93 18.29 -23.17
C PRO A 77 8.06 19.36 -22.08
N GLU A 78 7.03 19.56 -21.26
CA GLU A 78 7.04 20.51 -20.14
C GLU A 78 7.67 19.94 -18.87
N VAL A 79 7.91 18.62 -18.80
CA VAL A 79 8.52 17.99 -17.64
C VAL A 79 10.03 18.17 -17.66
N ALA A 80 10.57 18.78 -16.61
CA ALA A 80 12.00 18.89 -16.38
C ALA A 80 12.56 17.56 -15.87
N LEU A 81 12.84 16.63 -16.80
CA LEU A 81 13.26 15.27 -16.47
C LEU A 81 14.44 15.22 -15.49
N THR A 82 14.33 14.38 -14.51
CA THR A 82 15.47 13.91 -13.71
C THR A 82 16.37 13.01 -14.57
N PRO A 83 17.64 12.83 -14.23
CA PRO A 83 18.65 12.33 -15.17
C PRO A 83 18.58 10.82 -15.49
N SER A 84 17.44 10.16 -15.24
CA SER A 84 17.31 8.72 -15.51
C SER A 84 15.89 8.32 -15.93
N ILE A 85 15.75 7.05 -16.29
CA ILE A 85 14.51 6.42 -16.71
C ILE A 85 14.21 5.21 -15.82
N ILE A 86 12.94 4.80 -15.71
CA ILE A 86 12.49 3.69 -14.87
C ILE A 86 13.33 2.42 -15.07
N PRO A 87 13.65 1.95 -16.29
CA PRO A 87 14.44 0.73 -16.49
C PRO A 87 15.86 0.75 -15.91
N ASN A 88 16.39 1.90 -15.53
CA ASN A 88 17.72 2.01 -14.93
C ASN A 88 17.74 1.84 -13.41
N TYR A 89 16.57 1.80 -12.78
CA TYR A 89 16.43 1.67 -11.34
C TYR A 89 15.57 0.45 -10.98
N GLN A 90 15.69 0.00 -9.76
CA GLN A 90 14.88 -1.06 -9.19
C GLN A 90 14.28 -0.53 -7.88
N GLY A 91 13.03 -0.12 -7.94
CA GLY A 91 12.24 0.29 -6.78
C GLY A 91 11.55 -0.88 -6.10
N ILE A 92 12.15 -2.09 -6.10
CA ILE A 92 11.56 -3.27 -5.45
C ILE A 92 11.30 -2.95 -4.00
N ALA A 93 10.06 -3.15 -3.57
CA ALA A 93 9.63 -2.84 -2.22
C ALA A 93 8.88 -4.03 -1.61
N THR A 94 9.09 -4.25 -0.32
CA THR A 94 8.30 -5.20 0.47
C THR A 94 7.71 -4.49 1.66
N LEU A 95 6.40 -4.49 1.77
CA LEU A 95 5.65 -3.98 2.90
C LEU A 95 4.92 -5.12 3.59
N THR A 96 5.12 -5.25 4.92
CA THR A 96 4.37 -6.20 5.75
C THR A 96 3.55 -5.43 6.76
N VAL A 97 2.23 -5.57 6.70
CA VAL A 97 1.28 -4.90 7.59
C VAL A 97 0.35 -5.89 8.26
N SER A 98 -0.28 -5.49 9.35
CA SER A 98 -1.35 -6.30 9.98
C SER A 98 -2.51 -6.49 9.00
N GLN A 99 -3.08 -7.70 8.95
CA GLN A 99 -4.34 -7.96 8.25
C GLN A 99 -5.51 -7.12 8.81
N ASN A 100 -5.43 -6.76 10.09
CA ASN A 100 -6.42 -5.96 10.79
C ASN A 100 -5.73 -4.76 11.45
N PRO A 101 -5.34 -3.71 10.70
CA PRO A 101 -4.68 -2.54 11.25
C PRO A 101 -5.58 -1.85 12.28
N GLN A 102 -4.96 -1.28 13.30
CA GLN A 102 -5.66 -0.58 14.39
C GLN A 102 -5.13 0.83 14.53
N LEU A 103 -6.02 1.76 14.86
CA LEU A 103 -5.62 3.11 15.21
C LEU A 103 -4.69 3.09 16.44
N ALA A 104 -3.56 3.76 16.33
CA ALA A 104 -2.62 3.93 17.41
C ALA A 104 -3.13 5.00 18.41
N SER A 105 -2.60 5.00 19.61
CA SER A 105 -2.95 6.02 20.62
C SER A 105 -2.44 7.43 20.29
N SER A 106 -1.49 7.52 19.35
CA SER A 106 -0.93 8.77 18.83
C SER A 106 -0.46 8.56 17.41
N SER A 107 -0.58 9.59 16.58
CA SER A 107 -0.08 9.57 15.22
C SER A 107 1.46 9.57 15.16
N THR A 108 2.00 9.03 14.05
CA THR A 108 3.44 8.99 13.77
C THR A 108 3.73 9.75 12.48
N ALA A 109 4.66 10.70 12.50
CA ALA A 109 5.04 11.45 11.32
C ALA A 109 5.66 10.54 10.25
N THR A 110 5.33 10.82 8.99
CA THR A 110 5.98 10.20 7.84
C THR A 110 7.45 10.64 7.76
N GLN A 111 8.27 9.81 7.14
CA GLN A 111 9.68 10.11 6.89
C GLN A 111 9.89 10.27 5.38
N LEU A 112 11.04 10.81 4.98
CA LEU A 112 11.46 10.79 3.58
C LEU A 112 11.62 9.35 3.08
N GLY A 113 11.28 9.10 1.82
CA GLY A 113 11.25 7.79 1.19
C GLY A 113 9.83 7.23 1.08
N ALA A 114 9.71 5.95 0.75
CA ALA A 114 8.42 5.31 0.56
C ALA A 114 7.61 5.28 1.86
N ILE A 115 6.38 5.81 1.79
CA ILE A 115 5.39 5.80 2.87
C ILE A 115 4.23 4.85 2.61
N GLY A 116 4.14 4.30 1.40
CA GLY A 116 3.11 3.37 0.98
C GLY A 116 3.42 2.77 -0.39
N ILE A 117 2.54 1.86 -0.84
CA ILE A 117 2.59 1.23 -2.15
C ILE A 117 1.28 1.55 -2.87
N ALA A 118 1.38 2.11 -4.09
CA ALA A 118 0.25 2.40 -4.93
C ALA A 118 -0.30 1.13 -5.61
N VAL A 119 -1.56 1.17 -6.04
CA VAL A 119 -2.17 0.04 -6.78
C VAL A 119 -1.42 -0.29 -8.08
N SER A 120 -0.66 0.65 -8.62
CA SER A 120 0.18 0.48 -9.81
C SER A 120 1.47 -0.28 -9.58
N GLY A 121 1.89 -0.52 -8.32
CA GLY A 121 3.14 -1.16 -7.96
C GLY A 121 4.27 -0.19 -7.57
N ALA A 122 4.18 1.09 -7.90
CA ALA A 122 5.19 2.07 -7.53
C ALA A 122 4.97 2.64 -6.11
N ALA A 123 6.00 3.26 -5.54
CA ALA A 123 5.96 3.81 -4.20
C ALA A 123 5.09 5.07 -4.11
N ILE A 124 4.53 5.31 -2.95
CA ILE A 124 3.92 6.59 -2.55
C ILE A 124 4.92 7.28 -1.60
N PHE A 125 5.20 8.54 -1.84
CA PHE A 125 5.99 9.41 -0.97
C PHE A 125 5.09 10.47 -0.32
N ASN A 126 5.62 11.15 0.70
CA ASN A 126 4.92 12.24 1.40
C ASN A 126 4.98 13.57 0.61
N ASP A 127 4.63 14.66 1.28
CA ASP A 127 4.59 16.04 0.75
C ASP A 127 5.97 16.74 0.71
N GLN A 128 7.06 15.98 0.89
CA GLN A 128 8.41 16.53 1.02
C GLN A 128 9.38 15.92 0.03
N GLU A 129 10.32 16.74 -0.40
CA GLU A 129 11.52 16.33 -1.11
C GLU A 129 12.74 16.34 -0.18
N GLY A 130 13.82 15.65 -0.59
CA GLY A 130 15.06 15.59 0.20
C GLY A 130 15.68 16.94 0.58
N ASN A 131 15.33 18.02 -0.13
CA ASN A 131 15.81 19.37 0.10
C ASN A 131 14.75 20.32 0.71
N GLY A 132 13.56 19.82 1.03
CA GLY A 132 12.48 20.63 1.60
C GLY A 132 11.10 20.35 1.02
N ALA A 133 10.34 21.39 0.72
CA ALA A 133 8.98 21.26 0.24
C ALA A 133 8.92 20.71 -1.19
N LEU A 134 7.82 20.05 -1.54
CA LEU A 134 7.57 19.39 -2.83
C LEU A 134 7.61 20.35 -4.03
N ASP A 135 7.40 21.66 -3.83
CA ASP A 135 7.44 22.66 -4.90
C ASP A 135 8.80 22.71 -5.63
N GLN A 136 9.88 22.26 -5.00
CA GLN A 136 11.20 22.15 -5.63
C GLN A 136 11.26 21.07 -6.70
N ALA A 137 10.43 20.03 -6.59
CA ALA A 137 10.33 18.95 -7.57
C ALA A 137 9.18 19.12 -8.57
N ALA A 138 8.29 20.10 -8.36
CA ALA A 138 7.04 20.23 -9.11
C ALA A 138 7.23 20.24 -10.64
N ALA A 139 8.35 20.80 -11.14
CA ALA A 139 8.66 20.84 -12.56
C ALA A 139 9.10 19.46 -13.12
N SER A 140 9.46 18.51 -12.29
CA SER A 140 9.88 17.15 -12.68
C SER A 140 8.76 16.11 -12.58
N LEU A 141 7.62 16.46 -11.99
CA LEU A 141 6.50 15.54 -11.87
C LEU A 141 5.81 15.37 -13.22
N ASP A 142 5.59 14.12 -13.64
CA ASP A 142 4.83 13.81 -14.85
C ASP A 142 3.31 14.05 -14.64
N TYR A 143 2.50 13.80 -15.67
CA TYR A 143 1.06 14.03 -15.61
C TYR A 143 0.34 13.20 -14.51
N THR A 144 0.99 12.14 -14.04
CA THR A 144 0.45 11.30 -12.97
C THR A 144 0.90 11.73 -11.59
N GLY A 145 1.68 12.80 -11.49
CA GLY A 145 2.17 13.31 -10.21
C GLY A 145 3.34 12.52 -9.63
N GLY A 146 4.05 11.78 -10.48
CA GLY A 146 5.23 11.01 -10.10
C GLY A 146 6.49 11.45 -10.83
N HIS A 147 7.62 11.06 -10.29
CA HIS A 147 8.94 11.23 -10.90
C HIS A 147 9.94 10.19 -10.40
N ILE A 148 11.18 10.24 -10.92
CA ILE A 148 12.29 9.43 -10.43
C ILE A 148 13.15 10.25 -9.48
N GLY A 149 13.40 9.72 -8.28
CA GLY A 149 14.37 10.25 -7.33
C GLY A 149 14.40 9.48 -6.03
N PRO A 150 15.57 9.31 -5.42
CA PRO A 150 16.90 9.22 -5.99
C PRO A 150 17.17 7.88 -6.67
N HIS A 151 16.32 6.82 -6.43
CA HIS A 151 16.56 5.44 -6.88
C HIS A 151 15.33 4.73 -7.42
N GLU A 152 14.14 5.36 -7.38
CA GLU A 152 12.88 4.76 -7.76
C GLU A 152 11.89 5.76 -8.32
N TYR A 153 10.93 5.29 -9.10
CA TYR A 153 9.76 6.07 -9.49
C TYR A 153 8.76 6.06 -8.35
N HIS A 154 8.23 7.22 -8.00
CA HIS A 154 7.26 7.37 -6.91
C HIS A 154 6.30 8.53 -7.16
N TYR A 155 5.15 8.47 -6.47
CA TYR A 155 4.11 9.49 -6.56
C TYR A 155 4.10 10.38 -5.34
N HIS A 156 3.87 11.67 -5.58
CA HIS A 156 3.57 12.67 -4.56
C HIS A 156 2.15 13.21 -4.69
N LEU A 157 1.63 13.27 -5.93
CA LEU A 157 0.36 13.91 -6.25
C LEU A 157 -0.68 12.90 -6.71
N GLU A 158 -1.97 13.31 -6.70
CA GLU A 158 -3.09 12.52 -7.19
C GLU A 158 -2.75 11.87 -8.53
N PRO A 159 -2.69 10.52 -8.60
CA PRO A 159 -2.17 9.82 -9.77
C PRO A 159 -3.24 9.71 -10.87
N LYS A 160 -3.29 10.72 -11.74
CA LYS A 160 -4.33 10.90 -12.77
C LYS A 160 -4.40 9.77 -13.80
N ALA A 161 -3.47 8.82 -13.79
CA ALA A 161 -3.54 7.64 -14.63
C ALA A 161 -4.73 6.72 -14.29
N TRP A 162 -5.15 6.67 -13.01
CA TRP A 162 -6.28 5.80 -12.59
C TRP A 162 -7.25 6.46 -11.62
N THR A 163 -6.89 7.56 -10.94
CA THR A 163 -7.79 8.33 -10.09
C THR A 163 -7.69 9.81 -10.41
N ASN A 164 -8.83 10.46 -10.55
CA ASN A 164 -8.86 11.89 -10.84
C ASN A 164 -10.22 12.44 -10.41
N ASP A 165 -10.29 13.06 -9.23
CA ASP A 165 -11.51 13.61 -8.65
C ASP A 165 -12.61 12.54 -8.43
N ASP A 166 -12.21 11.36 -7.95
CA ASP A 166 -13.11 10.23 -7.72
C ASP A 166 -12.84 9.53 -6.37
N GLU A 167 -13.47 8.39 -6.15
CA GLU A 167 -13.39 7.57 -4.92
C GLU A 167 -12.46 6.35 -5.06
N LYS A 168 -11.70 6.23 -6.15
CA LYS A 168 -10.91 5.02 -6.40
C LYS A 168 -9.78 4.83 -5.39
N LEU A 169 -9.41 3.56 -5.18
CA LEU A 169 -8.26 3.21 -4.37
C LEU A 169 -6.97 3.75 -5.00
N VAL A 170 -6.15 4.41 -4.20
CA VAL A 170 -4.81 4.89 -4.58
C VAL A 170 -3.75 3.88 -4.21
N GLY A 171 -3.83 3.31 -3.00
CA GLY A 171 -2.87 2.35 -2.50
C GLY A 171 -3.07 2.02 -1.02
N ILE A 172 -2.01 1.53 -0.40
CA ILE A 172 -1.94 1.23 1.03
C ILE A 172 -0.73 1.94 1.63
N LEU A 173 -0.91 2.54 2.82
CA LEU A 173 0.18 3.18 3.56
C LEU A 173 0.87 2.18 4.49
N ALA A 174 2.05 2.55 4.96
CA ALA A 174 2.91 1.67 5.77
C ALA A 174 2.30 1.29 7.13
N ASP A 175 1.26 1.97 7.59
CA ASP A 175 0.51 1.62 8.80
C ASP A 175 -0.65 0.64 8.56
N GLY A 176 -0.82 0.18 7.31
CA GLY A 176 -1.79 -0.82 6.90
C GLY A 176 -3.15 -0.27 6.49
N PHE A 177 -3.38 1.04 6.60
CA PHE A 177 -4.62 1.64 6.14
C PHE A 177 -4.57 1.99 4.65
N PHE A 178 -5.69 1.77 3.98
CA PHE A 178 -5.86 2.14 2.57
C PHE A 178 -6.01 3.65 2.42
N ILE A 179 -5.60 4.16 1.26
CA ILE A 179 -5.82 5.55 0.86
C ILE A 179 -6.59 5.60 -0.46
N TYR A 180 -7.61 6.43 -0.51
CA TYR A 180 -8.54 6.58 -1.62
C TYR A 180 -8.44 7.97 -2.26
N GLY A 181 -9.06 8.14 -3.40
CA GLY A 181 -9.20 9.42 -4.08
C GLY A 181 -9.93 10.47 -3.25
N ARG A 182 -10.11 11.66 -3.80
CA ARG A 182 -10.64 12.82 -3.08
C ARG A 182 -12.11 12.70 -2.64
N LYS A 183 -12.91 11.84 -3.28
CA LYS A 183 -14.31 11.60 -2.93
C LYS A 183 -14.46 10.35 -2.09
N CYS A 184 -15.36 10.39 -1.13
CA CYS A 184 -15.73 9.24 -0.32
C CYS A 184 -16.84 8.44 -1.01
N ASN A 185 -16.65 7.12 -1.15
CA ASN A 185 -17.64 6.22 -1.78
C ASN A 185 -18.98 6.23 -1.04
N ALA A 186 -18.98 6.32 0.30
CA ALA A 186 -20.20 6.33 1.10
C ALA A 186 -21.14 7.50 0.78
N THR A 187 -20.61 8.64 0.34
CA THR A 187 -21.37 9.86 0.08
C THR A 187 -21.34 10.33 -1.37
N ALA A 188 -20.42 9.81 -2.17
CA ALA A 188 -20.06 10.26 -3.52
C ALA A 188 -19.65 11.76 -3.57
N THR A 189 -19.19 12.31 -2.45
CA THR A 189 -18.79 13.72 -2.30
C THR A 189 -17.44 13.80 -1.58
N TYR A 190 -16.86 15.01 -1.53
CA TYR A 190 -15.68 15.26 -0.70
C TYR A 190 -16.05 15.10 0.79
N PRO A 191 -15.34 14.27 1.55
CA PRO A 191 -15.60 14.12 2.96
C PRO A 191 -15.30 15.41 3.72
N THR A 192 -16.12 15.69 4.75
CA THR A 192 -16.02 16.90 5.60
C THR A 192 -15.67 16.58 7.04
N ASP A 193 -15.46 15.31 7.33
CA ASP A 193 -15.21 14.74 8.66
C ASP A 193 -13.85 14.07 8.77
N LEU A 194 -12.91 14.42 7.86
CA LEU A 194 -11.54 13.95 7.92
C LEU A 194 -10.83 14.44 9.18
N ASP A 195 -10.02 13.60 9.77
CA ASP A 195 -9.11 14.00 10.85
C ASP A 195 -7.91 14.81 10.30
N ALA A 196 -6.99 15.17 11.18
CA ALA A 196 -5.82 15.97 10.82
C ALA A 196 -4.82 15.28 9.86
N SER A 197 -5.04 14.00 9.56
CA SER A 197 -4.22 13.20 8.64
C SER A 197 -4.96 12.85 7.35
N GLY A 198 -6.14 13.40 7.14
CA GLY A 198 -6.95 13.11 5.96
C GLY A 198 -7.69 11.78 6.03
N GLY A 199 -7.93 11.23 7.22
CA GLY A 199 -8.60 9.95 7.41
C GLY A 199 -9.95 10.06 8.13
N HIS A 200 -10.81 9.07 7.93
CA HIS A 200 -12.06 8.88 8.66
C HIS A 200 -12.52 7.43 8.65
N THR A 201 -13.64 7.14 9.33
CA THR A 201 -14.24 5.80 9.35
C THR A 201 -15.55 5.81 8.59
N SER A 202 -15.61 5.13 7.45
CA SER A 202 -16.83 4.95 6.65
C SER A 202 -16.75 3.69 5.80
N THR A 203 -17.83 3.37 5.05
CA THR A 203 -17.83 2.28 4.07
C THR A 203 -17.05 2.69 2.81
N THR A 204 -16.45 1.71 2.12
CA THR A 204 -15.74 1.91 0.86
C THR A 204 -16.43 1.12 -0.27
N GLN A 205 -15.92 1.20 -1.50
CA GLN A 205 -16.38 0.32 -2.58
C GLN A 205 -15.95 -1.15 -2.38
N HIS A 206 -15.09 -1.43 -1.41
CA HIS A 206 -14.53 -2.76 -1.15
C HIS A 206 -15.14 -3.43 0.07
N THR A 207 -15.83 -2.68 0.95
CA THR A 207 -16.48 -3.21 2.14
C THR A 207 -17.75 -2.46 2.49
N THR A 208 -18.75 -3.17 2.99
CA THR A 208 -19.98 -2.61 3.56
C THR A 208 -19.87 -2.30 5.04
N GLU A 209 -18.84 -2.78 5.69
CA GLU A 209 -18.50 -2.43 7.07
C GLU A 209 -17.70 -1.13 7.09
N ALA A 210 -17.95 -0.29 8.08
CA ALA A 210 -17.20 0.95 8.24
C ALA A 210 -15.77 0.64 8.73
N GLU A 211 -14.80 1.12 7.98
CA GLU A 211 -13.38 0.96 8.28
C GLU A 211 -12.65 2.29 8.21
N TYR A 212 -11.58 2.44 9.00
CA TYR A 212 -10.73 3.62 8.90
C TYR A 212 -9.90 3.57 7.62
N HIS A 213 -9.90 4.66 6.88
CA HIS A 213 -9.09 4.84 5.68
C HIS A 213 -8.77 6.32 5.46
N TYR A 214 -7.78 6.58 4.64
CA TYR A 214 -7.38 7.93 4.24
C TYR A 214 -7.99 8.31 2.90
N HIS A 215 -8.05 9.61 2.67
CA HIS A 215 -8.35 10.23 1.38
C HIS A 215 -7.24 11.18 0.95
N ILE A 216 -7.04 11.33 -0.35
CA ILE A 216 -6.39 12.52 -0.89
C ILE A 216 -7.24 13.71 -0.47
N GLU A 217 -6.67 14.68 0.23
CA GLU A 217 -7.40 15.87 0.64
C GLU A 217 -7.74 16.75 -0.57
N ASN A 218 -8.97 17.29 -0.58
CA ASN A 218 -9.42 18.18 -1.63
C ASN A 218 -8.91 19.62 -1.39
N GLU A 219 -7.61 19.74 -1.13
CA GLU A 219 -6.90 20.99 -0.93
C GLU A 219 -5.84 21.20 -2.02
N LEU A 220 -5.91 22.34 -2.70
CA LEU A 220 -4.98 22.63 -3.79
C LEU A 220 -3.61 23.07 -3.27
N TYR A 221 -2.60 22.30 -3.59
CA TYR A 221 -1.20 22.67 -3.47
C TYR A 221 -0.74 23.43 -4.73
N LEU A 222 -0.05 24.54 -4.56
CA LEU A 222 0.39 25.44 -5.64
C LEU A 222 -0.74 25.86 -6.62
N ASN A 223 -2.00 25.85 -6.16
CA ASN A 223 -3.22 26.14 -6.94
C ASN A 223 -3.48 25.23 -8.16
N GLN A 224 -2.88 24.04 -8.20
CA GLN A 224 -3.04 23.13 -9.35
C GLN A 224 -2.89 21.65 -9.04
N TYR A 225 -2.41 21.26 -7.86
CA TYR A 225 -2.11 19.87 -7.50
C TYR A 225 -2.85 19.45 -6.25
N TYR A 226 -3.03 18.15 -6.08
CA TYR A 226 -3.51 17.52 -4.85
C TYR A 226 -2.45 16.54 -4.36
N ILE A 227 -1.91 16.78 -3.18
CA ILE A 227 -0.90 15.88 -2.56
C ILE A 227 -1.59 14.61 -2.10
N ILE A 228 -0.99 13.44 -2.36
CA ILE A 228 -1.58 12.16 -1.96
C ILE A 228 -1.71 12.11 -0.44
N PHE A 229 -0.62 12.32 0.29
CA PHE A 229 -0.64 12.18 1.75
C PHE A 229 0.31 13.18 2.42
N PRO A 230 -0.19 14.31 2.89
CA PRO A 230 0.59 15.27 3.69
C PRO A 230 0.53 14.99 5.20
N GLY A 231 -0.22 13.96 5.61
CA GLY A 231 -0.54 13.67 7.01
C GLY A 231 0.47 12.84 7.77
N ASN A 232 0.04 12.40 8.95
CA ASN A 232 0.75 11.46 9.80
C ASN A 232 0.04 10.11 9.77
N TYR A 233 0.77 9.00 9.94
CA TYR A 233 0.16 7.70 10.13
C TYR A 233 -0.70 7.67 11.39
N GLN A 234 -1.91 7.15 11.29
CA GLN A 234 -2.82 6.95 12.42
C GLN A 234 -2.72 5.55 13.01
N GLY A 235 -2.15 4.60 12.27
CA GLY A 235 -1.75 3.29 12.77
C GLY A 235 -0.27 3.24 13.16
N THR A 236 0.23 2.03 13.45
CA THR A 236 1.65 1.78 13.70
C THR A 236 2.34 1.44 12.39
N PRO A 237 3.22 2.31 11.86
CA PRO A 237 3.85 2.06 10.58
C PRO A 237 4.89 0.94 10.65
N SER A 238 4.94 0.13 9.60
CA SER A 238 5.99 -0.83 9.28
C SER A 238 7.05 -0.19 8.38
N SER A 239 8.23 -0.80 8.31
CA SER A 239 9.23 -0.39 7.32
C SER A 239 8.86 -0.93 5.94
N ILE A 240 9.14 -0.14 4.91
CA ILE A 240 9.16 -0.59 3.51
C ILE A 240 10.63 -0.86 3.16
N ASN A 241 10.94 -2.11 2.75
CA ASN A 241 12.32 -2.59 2.50
C ASN A 241 12.50 -2.97 1.04
#